data_56d8704ed1ced54a1b1db1eb843ca175
#
_entry.id   56d8704ed1ced54a1b1db1eb843ca175
#
_cell.length_a   1.000
_cell.length_b   1.000
_cell.length_c   1.000
_cell.angle_alpha   90.00
_cell.angle_beta   90.00
_cell.angle_gamma   90.00
#
_symmetry.space_group_name_H-M   'P 1'
#
loop_
_entity.id
_entity.type
_entity.pdbx_description
1 polymer ?
#
loop_
_entity_poly.entity_id
_entity_poly.type
_entity_poly.pdbx_seq_one_letter_code
_entity_poly.pdbx_strand_id
1 'polypeptide(L)'
;IKEVVELVRLSNRINDKVSKYSLGMRQRLGVAQAILHRPKLLILDEPTNGLDPQGIKELRDILKELAHKEGTCVVVSSHLMSEMEMMCDRVGLIANGKMIGSYTMEELISQSDSSIAEYVLEVDDPQKAMGLIKLADEGKRIDKETGAVVLSIPAEIEKKKIASVNKTLIEGGVSLYTVHRRENKKLEDVFIELTGGKEGGVQIG
;
A
#
# COMPACT_ATOMS: atom_id res chain seq x y z
N ILE A 1 -4.89 -18.93 29.67
CA ILE A 1 -4.55 -19.80 28.52
C ILE A 1 -5.74 -19.92 27.57
N LYS A 2 -6.95 -20.27 27.99
CA LYS A 2 -8.12 -20.40 27.12
C LYS A 2 -8.36 -19.17 26.27
N GLU A 3 -8.43 -17.99 26.89
CA GLU A 3 -8.63 -16.70 26.22
C GLU A 3 -7.57 -16.46 25.11
N VAL A 4 -6.30 -16.74 25.40
CA VAL A 4 -5.21 -16.55 24.44
C VAL A 4 -5.33 -17.51 23.25
N VAL A 5 -5.69 -18.77 23.50
CA VAL A 5 -5.88 -19.79 22.45
C VAL A 5 -7.07 -19.41 21.54
N GLU A 6 -8.12 -18.86 22.12
CA GLU A 6 -9.29 -18.36 21.40
C GLU A 6 -8.93 -17.14 20.54
N LEU A 7 -8.22 -16.16 21.12
CA LEU A 7 -7.76 -14.97 20.42
C LEU A 7 -6.92 -15.30 19.17
N VAL A 8 -5.99 -16.27 19.31
CA VAL A 8 -5.15 -16.70 18.17
C VAL A 8 -5.84 -17.73 17.26
N ARG A 9 -7.12 -18.03 17.49
CA ARG A 9 -7.94 -18.93 16.66
C ARG A 9 -7.38 -20.34 16.54
N LEU A 10 -6.86 -20.89 17.65
CA LEU A 10 -6.33 -22.24 17.71
C LEU A 10 -7.19 -23.22 18.55
N SER A 11 -8.37 -22.79 19.02
CA SER A 11 -9.24 -23.58 19.92
C SER A 11 -9.56 -24.96 19.36
N ASN A 12 -9.88 -25.07 18.08
CA ASN A 12 -10.24 -26.34 17.43
C ASN A 12 -9.05 -27.27 17.18
N ARG A 13 -7.84 -26.80 17.42
CA ARG A 13 -6.59 -27.52 17.13
C ARG A 13 -5.70 -27.67 18.36
N ILE A 14 -6.16 -27.22 19.52
CA ILE A 14 -5.38 -27.18 20.76
C ILE A 14 -4.87 -28.56 21.21
N ASN A 15 -5.59 -29.63 20.87
CA ASN A 15 -5.23 -31.00 21.21
C ASN A 15 -4.32 -31.68 20.17
N ASP A 16 -4.05 -31.01 19.06
CA ASP A 16 -3.20 -31.54 18.00
C ASP A 16 -1.72 -31.36 18.38
N LYS A 17 -0.89 -32.29 17.92
CA LYS A 17 0.57 -32.16 18.05
C LYS A 17 1.04 -30.96 17.20
N VAL A 18 1.91 -30.10 17.72
CA VAL A 18 2.48 -28.93 17.01
C VAL A 18 3.17 -29.33 15.71
N SER A 19 3.70 -30.55 15.62
CA SER A 19 4.28 -31.10 14.39
C SER A 19 3.28 -31.20 13.23
N LYS A 20 1.97 -31.18 13.49
CA LYS A 20 0.89 -31.21 12.51
C LYS A 20 0.37 -29.79 12.14
N TYR A 21 0.91 -28.75 12.78
CA TYR A 21 0.49 -27.38 12.53
C TYR A 21 1.03 -26.87 11.20
N SER A 22 0.19 -26.17 10.45
CA SER A 22 0.65 -25.37 9.29
C SER A 22 1.60 -24.26 9.74
N LEU A 23 2.27 -23.62 8.79
CA LEU A 23 3.14 -22.48 9.09
C LEU A 23 2.35 -21.36 9.81
N GLY A 24 1.19 -20.99 9.28
CA GLY A 24 0.31 -19.98 9.91
C GLY A 24 -0.17 -20.38 11.31
N MET A 25 -0.45 -21.65 11.56
CA MET A 25 -0.78 -22.12 12.90
C MET A 25 0.42 -22.02 13.85
N ARG A 26 1.64 -22.32 13.39
CA ARG A 26 2.86 -22.15 14.20
C ARG A 26 3.15 -20.68 14.50
N GLN A 27 2.98 -19.78 13.54
CA GLN A 27 3.10 -18.34 13.76
C GLN A 27 2.10 -17.85 14.81
N ARG A 28 0.84 -18.23 14.70
CA ARG A 28 -0.19 -17.88 15.70
C ARG A 28 0.08 -18.49 17.08
N LEU A 29 0.67 -19.68 17.15
CA LEU A 29 1.13 -20.24 18.41
C LEU A 29 2.27 -19.43 19.02
N GLY A 30 3.22 -18.95 18.21
CA GLY A 30 4.29 -18.04 18.65
C GLY A 30 3.73 -16.74 19.21
N VAL A 31 2.75 -16.13 18.52
CA VAL A 31 2.03 -14.95 19.05
C VAL A 31 1.33 -15.29 20.37
N ALA A 32 0.63 -16.42 20.44
CA ALA A 32 -0.02 -16.87 21.68
C ALA A 32 0.96 -16.96 22.86
N GLN A 33 2.15 -17.50 22.62
CA GLN A 33 3.20 -17.60 23.62
C GLN A 33 3.69 -16.21 24.06
N ALA A 34 3.88 -15.30 23.11
CA ALA A 34 4.36 -13.95 23.39
C ALA A 34 3.35 -13.09 24.17
N ILE A 35 2.04 -13.32 24.00
CA ILE A 35 0.99 -12.55 24.68
C ILE A 35 0.46 -13.19 25.96
N LEU A 36 0.97 -14.38 26.35
CA LEU A 36 0.44 -15.14 27.49
C LEU A 36 0.50 -14.35 28.81
N HIS A 37 1.49 -13.50 28.97
CA HIS A 37 1.70 -12.66 30.15
C HIS A 37 1.12 -11.24 30.02
N ARG A 38 0.29 -10.99 28.96
CA ARG A 38 -0.37 -9.71 28.68
C ARG A 38 0.62 -8.55 28.61
N PRO A 39 1.59 -8.56 27.68
CA PRO A 39 2.58 -7.51 27.57
C PRO A 39 1.95 -6.19 27.09
N LYS A 40 2.51 -5.07 27.50
CA LYS A 40 2.13 -3.76 26.99
C LYS A 40 2.69 -3.49 25.57
N LEU A 41 3.78 -4.15 25.24
CA LEU A 41 4.48 -4.05 23.95
C LEU A 41 4.76 -5.45 23.41
N LEU A 42 4.34 -5.69 22.18
CA LEU A 42 4.64 -6.89 21.39
C LEU A 42 5.46 -6.47 20.17
N ILE A 43 6.63 -7.08 19.98
CA ILE A 43 7.50 -6.84 18.83
C ILE A 43 7.56 -8.12 18.00
N LEU A 44 7.27 -8.03 16.72
CA LEU A 44 7.26 -9.14 15.77
C LEU A 44 8.13 -8.78 14.56
N ASP A 45 9.06 -9.66 14.24
CA ASP A 45 9.94 -9.53 13.09
C ASP A 45 9.43 -10.41 11.95
N GLU A 46 9.08 -9.78 10.81
CA GLU A 46 8.57 -10.41 9.59
C GLU A 46 7.48 -11.49 9.86
N PRO A 47 6.44 -11.21 10.65
CA PRO A 47 5.53 -12.25 11.14
C PRO A 47 4.66 -12.87 10.04
N THR A 48 4.54 -12.23 8.87
CA THR A 48 3.76 -12.70 7.73
C THR A 48 4.57 -13.51 6.73
N ASN A 49 5.90 -13.55 6.90
CA ASN A 49 6.80 -14.18 5.95
C ASN A 49 6.48 -15.68 5.74
N GLY A 50 6.31 -16.08 4.48
CA GLY A 50 6.03 -17.45 4.07
C GLY A 50 4.60 -17.92 4.33
N LEU A 51 3.71 -17.05 4.82
CA LEU A 51 2.29 -17.36 4.97
C LEU A 51 1.57 -17.27 3.62
N ASP A 52 0.53 -18.09 3.47
CA ASP A 52 -0.44 -17.93 2.40
C ASP A 52 -1.37 -16.71 2.66
N PRO A 53 -2.09 -16.21 1.66
CA PRO A 53 -2.95 -15.03 1.83
C PRO A 53 -3.99 -15.15 2.95
N GLN A 54 -4.49 -16.36 3.19
CA GLN A 54 -5.44 -16.61 4.27
C GLN A 54 -4.75 -16.50 5.65
N GLY A 55 -3.55 -17.06 5.79
CA GLY A 55 -2.75 -16.97 7.02
C GLY A 55 -2.34 -15.55 7.36
N ILE A 56 -1.96 -14.76 6.34
CA ILE A 56 -1.66 -13.31 6.47
C ILE A 56 -2.89 -12.58 7.02
N LYS A 57 -4.06 -12.80 6.40
CA LYS A 57 -5.31 -12.17 6.85
C LYS A 57 -5.65 -12.52 8.30
N GLU A 58 -5.56 -13.81 8.66
CA GLU A 58 -5.86 -14.27 10.01
C GLU A 58 -4.91 -13.66 11.06
N LEU A 59 -3.60 -13.60 10.74
CA LEU A 59 -2.61 -12.99 11.63
C LEU A 59 -2.85 -11.48 11.78
N ARG A 60 -3.09 -10.76 10.68
CA ARG A 60 -3.42 -9.35 10.70
C ARG A 60 -4.61 -9.03 11.58
N ASP A 61 -5.70 -9.81 11.44
CA ASP A 61 -6.90 -9.60 12.23
C ASP A 61 -6.61 -9.79 13.74
N ILE A 62 -5.78 -10.78 14.11
CA ILE A 62 -5.36 -11.01 15.47
C ILE A 62 -4.53 -9.84 16.01
N LEU A 63 -3.55 -9.33 15.23
CA LEU A 63 -2.70 -8.22 15.65
C LEU A 63 -3.49 -6.92 15.82
N LYS A 64 -4.45 -6.65 14.92
CA LYS A 64 -5.40 -5.52 15.07
C LYS A 64 -6.27 -5.66 16.32
N GLU A 65 -6.74 -6.85 16.61
CA GLU A 65 -7.53 -7.11 17.80
C GLU A 65 -6.71 -6.87 19.08
N LEU A 66 -5.47 -7.33 19.13
CA LEU A 66 -4.53 -7.06 20.23
C LEU A 66 -4.29 -5.56 20.43
N ALA A 67 -4.09 -4.83 19.34
CA ALA A 67 -3.82 -3.38 19.42
C ALA A 67 -5.05 -2.60 19.85
N HIS A 68 -6.20 -2.81 19.20
CA HIS A 68 -7.34 -1.93 19.35
C HIS A 68 -8.33 -2.34 20.45
N LYS A 69 -8.38 -3.64 20.79
CA LYS A 69 -9.30 -4.13 21.84
C LYS A 69 -8.58 -4.43 23.16
N GLU A 70 -7.38 -5.04 23.09
CA GLU A 70 -6.62 -5.42 24.27
C GLU A 70 -5.65 -4.32 24.75
N GLY A 71 -5.44 -3.26 23.92
CA GLY A 71 -4.58 -2.13 24.25
C GLY A 71 -3.08 -2.45 24.28
N THR A 72 -2.67 -3.52 23.58
CA THR A 72 -1.26 -3.89 23.41
C THR A 72 -0.64 -3.04 22.31
N CYS A 73 0.47 -2.35 22.57
CA CYS A 73 1.24 -1.74 21.50
C CYS A 73 1.92 -2.83 20.67
N VAL A 74 1.61 -2.92 19.37
CA VAL A 74 2.17 -3.93 18.47
C VAL A 74 3.12 -3.25 17.48
N VAL A 75 4.37 -3.68 17.48
CA VAL A 75 5.40 -3.25 16.51
C VAL A 75 5.72 -4.43 15.60
N VAL A 76 5.62 -4.20 14.30
CA VAL A 76 5.84 -5.23 13.27
C VAL A 76 6.88 -4.72 12.29
N SER A 77 7.89 -5.54 11.98
CA SER A 77 8.73 -5.31 10.80
C SER A 77 8.12 -6.02 9.59
N SER A 78 8.22 -5.41 8.42
CA SER A 78 7.92 -6.05 7.12
C SER A 78 8.60 -5.30 5.99
N HIS A 79 8.90 -6.01 4.92
CA HIS A 79 9.34 -5.46 3.65
C HIS A 79 8.17 -5.31 2.64
N LEU A 80 6.98 -5.82 2.97
CA LEU A 80 5.78 -5.77 2.14
C LEU A 80 4.91 -4.57 2.52
N MET A 81 5.08 -3.46 1.82
CA MET A 81 4.38 -2.20 2.10
C MET A 81 2.86 -2.32 2.04
N SER A 82 2.35 -3.10 1.07
CA SER A 82 0.92 -3.37 0.92
C SER A 82 0.29 -4.06 2.14
N GLU A 83 1.08 -4.85 2.89
CA GLU A 83 0.62 -5.42 4.15
C GLU A 83 0.60 -4.39 5.27
N MET A 84 1.60 -3.50 5.30
CA MET A 84 1.64 -2.41 6.27
C MET A 84 0.44 -1.48 6.13
N GLU A 85 0.05 -1.12 4.89
CA GLU A 85 -1.16 -0.34 4.62
C GLU A 85 -2.42 -0.96 5.24
N MET A 86 -2.54 -2.27 5.17
CA MET A 86 -3.71 -2.97 5.69
C MET A 86 -3.67 -3.26 7.19
N MET A 87 -2.50 -3.15 7.82
CA MET A 87 -2.28 -3.64 9.20
C MET A 87 -1.98 -2.52 10.19
N CYS A 88 -1.21 -1.51 9.80
CA CYS A 88 -0.64 -0.55 10.71
C CYS A 88 -1.40 0.78 10.73
N ASP A 89 -1.49 1.42 11.90
CA ASP A 89 -2.00 2.78 12.04
C ASP A 89 -0.90 3.81 11.76
N ARG A 90 0.35 3.45 12.06
CA ARG A 90 1.54 4.27 11.85
C ARG A 90 2.69 3.44 11.29
N VAL A 91 3.53 4.10 10.51
CA VAL A 91 4.73 3.49 9.91
C VAL A 91 5.97 4.29 10.29
N GLY A 92 7.00 3.61 10.75
CA GLY A 92 8.33 4.15 10.91
C GLY A 92 9.21 3.78 9.72
N LEU A 93 9.78 4.76 9.03
CA LEU A 93 10.68 4.53 7.91
C LEU A 93 12.13 4.54 8.39
N ILE A 94 12.85 3.46 8.09
CA ILE A 94 14.26 3.30 8.45
C ILE A 94 15.06 3.08 7.16
N ALA A 95 16.11 3.87 6.97
CA ALA A 95 17.07 3.64 5.89
C ALA A 95 18.50 3.84 6.41
N ASN A 96 19.40 2.98 5.98
CA ASN A 96 20.81 2.99 6.40
C ASN A 96 21.00 3.04 7.94
N GLY A 97 20.15 2.29 8.66
CA GLY A 97 20.19 2.22 10.13
C GLY A 97 19.71 3.47 10.85
N LYS A 98 19.13 4.44 10.16
CA LYS A 98 18.59 5.68 10.74
C LYS A 98 17.09 5.77 10.53
N MET A 99 16.38 6.25 11.57
CA MET A 99 14.97 6.60 11.46
C MET A 99 14.85 7.86 10.59
N ILE A 100 14.15 7.77 9.46
CA ILE A 100 13.86 8.90 8.58
C ILE A 100 12.67 9.67 9.09
N GLY A 101 11.62 8.97 9.53
CA GLY A 101 10.40 9.57 10.05
C GLY A 101 9.41 8.53 10.56
N SER A 102 8.38 9.02 11.23
CA SER A 102 7.22 8.22 11.65
C SER A 102 5.96 8.95 11.23
N TYR A 103 5.12 8.28 10.45
CA TYR A 103 3.95 8.83 9.79
C TYR A 103 2.72 8.00 10.11
N THR A 104 1.54 8.61 10.13
CA THR A 104 0.30 7.84 10.00
C THR A 104 0.15 7.34 8.56
N MET A 105 -0.68 6.33 8.35
CA MET A 105 -0.97 5.86 6.98
C MET A 105 -1.61 6.98 6.14
N GLU A 106 -2.48 7.78 6.74
CA GLU A 106 -3.10 8.94 6.09
C GLU A 106 -2.07 10.00 5.68
N GLU A 107 -1.10 10.31 6.56
CA GLU A 107 -0.01 11.24 6.25
C GLU A 107 0.85 10.75 5.09
N LEU A 108 1.20 9.46 5.06
CA LEU A 108 1.97 8.87 3.95
C LEU A 108 1.22 8.88 2.63
N ILE A 109 -0.05 8.49 2.64
CA ILE A 109 -0.90 8.50 1.45
C ILE A 109 -1.17 9.94 0.98
N SER A 110 -1.32 10.89 1.90
CA SER A 110 -1.56 12.30 1.57
C SER A 110 -0.31 13.03 1.07
N GLN A 111 0.89 12.59 1.41
CA GLN A 111 2.15 13.08 0.83
C GLN A 111 2.30 12.71 -0.66
N SER A 112 1.62 11.66 -1.13
CA SER A 112 1.36 11.50 -2.54
C SER A 112 0.29 12.54 -2.91
N ASP A 113 0.71 13.59 -3.63
CA ASP A 113 -0.06 14.80 -3.99
C ASP A 113 -1.53 14.48 -4.39
N SER A 114 -2.38 14.24 -3.36
CA SER A 114 -3.80 13.89 -3.54
C SER A 114 -4.63 15.06 -4.10
N SER A 115 -4.00 16.24 -4.20
CA SER A 115 -4.57 17.41 -4.84
C SER A 115 -4.63 17.29 -6.36
N ILE A 116 -3.83 16.40 -6.96
CA ILE A 116 -3.72 16.20 -8.41
C ILE A 116 -4.08 14.76 -8.77
N ALA A 117 -5.08 14.59 -9.62
CA ALA A 117 -5.44 13.32 -10.22
C ALA A 117 -4.69 13.16 -11.56
N GLU A 118 -3.96 12.06 -11.72
CA GLU A 118 -3.36 11.69 -12.99
C GLU A 118 -4.32 10.80 -13.80
N TYR A 119 -4.50 11.16 -15.07
CA TYR A 119 -5.26 10.36 -16.03
C TYR A 119 -4.36 9.93 -17.18
N VAL A 120 -4.44 8.68 -17.56
CA VAL A 120 -3.76 8.10 -18.70
C VAL A 120 -4.77 7.88 -19.81
N LEU A 121 -4.49 8.43 -21.00
CA LEU A 121 -5.32 8.35 -22.18
C LEU A 121 -4.54 7.64 -23.29
N GLU A 122 -5.06 6.54 -23.77
CA GLU A 122 -4.55 5.87 -24.96
C GLU A 122 -5.33 6.39 -26.18
N VAL A 123 -4.62 6.95 -27.14
CA VAL A 123 -5.18 7.61 -28.31
C VAL A 123 -4.42 7.19 -29.58
N ASP A 124 -5.05 7.36 -30.75
CA ASP A 124 -4.41 7.07 -32.04
C ASP A 124 -3.31 8.08 -32.41
N ASP A 125 -3.46 9.36 -32.05
CA ASP A 125 -2.50 10.42 -32.33
C ASP A 125 -2.21 11.24 -31.06
N PRO A 126 -1.19 10.87 -30.26
CA PRO A 126 -0.83 11.61 -29.04
C PRO A 126 -0.41 13.05 -29.27
N GLN A 127 0.25 13.36 -30.41
CA GLN A 127 0.72 14.71 -30.72
C GLN A 127 -0.45 15.64 -31.01
N LYS A 128 -1.40 15.17 -31.83
CA LYS A 128 -2.65 15.88 -32.12
C LYS A 128 -3.48 16.07 -30.83
N ALA A 129 -3.56 15.05 -30.00
CA ALA A 129 -4.25 15.11 -28.72
C ALA A 129 -3.65 16.20 -27.81
N MET A 130 -2.32 16.26 -27.69
CA MET A 130 -1.62 17.29 -26.93
C MET A 130 -1.92 18.71 -27.40
N GLY A 131 -2.07 18.90 -28.72
CA GLY A 131 -2.45 20.21 -29.32
C GLY A 131 -3.89 20.64 -29.01
N LEU A 132 -4.81 19.69 -28.90
CA LEU A 132 -6.23 19.93 -28.63
C LEU A 132 -6.55 20.14 -27.15
N ILE A 133 -5.78 19.52 -26.26
CA ILE A 133 -6.01 19.58 -24.80
C ILE A 133 -5.62 20.95 -24.25
N LYS A 134 -6.61 21.71 -23.78
CA LYS A 134 -6.45 23.00 -23.12
C LYS A 134 -6.12 22.83 -21.63
N LEU A 135 -4.92 22.41 -21.35
CA LEU A 135 -4.28 22.40 -20.04
C LEU A 135 -2.96 23.14 -20.13
N ALA A 136 -2.47 23.67 -19.02
CA ALA A 136 -1.10 24.19 -18.95
C ALA A 136 -0.10 23.10 -19.35
N ASP A 137 1.01 23.46 -19.95
CA ASP A 137 1.99 22.48 -20.46
C ASP A 137 2.55 21.57 -19.35
N GLU A 138 2.63 22.08 -18.12
CA GLU A 138 3.01 21.31 -16.93
C GLU A 138 1.98 20.24 -16.53
N GLY A 139 0.72 20.39 -16.93
CA GLY A 139 -0.38 19.48 -16.62
C GLY A 139 -0.63 18.38 -17.67
N LYS A 140 0.19 18.29 -18.71
CA LYS A 140 0.04 17.28 -19.77
C LYS A 140 1.41 16.85 -20.31
N ARG A 141 1.57 15.54 -20.53
CA ARG A 141 2.80 14.97 -21.12
C ARG A 141 2.48 13.71 -21.92
N ILE A 142 3.39 13.33 -22.80
CA ILE A 142 3.37 12.01 -23.42
C ILE A 142 4.34 11.11 -22.65
N ASP A 143 3.86 10.00 -22.20
CA ASP A 143 4.67 8.97 -21.54
C ASP A 143 5.63 8.36 -22.56
N LYS A 144 6.92 8.33 -22.25
CA LYS A 144 7.98 7.92 -23.19
C LYS A 144 7.99 6.42 -23.48
N GLU A 145 7.50 5.61 -22.55
CA GLU A 145 7.51 4.15 -22.65
C GLU A 145 6.27 3.64 -23.39
N THR A 146 5.10 4.17 -23.03
CA THR A 146 3.81 3.71 -23.55
C THR A 146 3.28 4.53 -24.72
N GLY A 147 3.77 5.78 -24.89
CA GLY A 147 3.23 6.73 -25.87
C GLY A 147 1.86 7.32 -25.47
N ALA A 148 1.32 6.97 -24.31
CA ALA A 148 0.04 7.46 -23.85
C ALA A 148 0.12 8.93 -23.41
N VAL A 149 -1.00 9.65 -23.52
CA VAL A 149 -1.11 11.01 -22.99
C VAL A 149 -1.45 10.96 -21.52
N VAL A 150 -0.63 11.59 -20.68
CA VAL A 150 -0.85 11.69 -19.24
C VAL A 150 -1.26 13.10 -18.88
N LEU A 151 -2.35 13.23 -18.13
CA LEU A 151 -2.91 14.51 -17.68
C LEU A 151 -2.88 14.59 -16.17
N SER A 152 -2.36 15.67 -15.64
CA SER A 152 -2.39 16.03 -14.22
C SER A 152 -3.49 17.08 -14.01
N ILE A 153 -4.57 16.70 -13.34
CA ILE A 153 -5.79 17.52 -13.16
C ILE A 153 -6.04 17.70 -11.66
N PRO A 154 -6.32 18.94 -11.18
CA PRO A 154 -6.72 19.15 -9.81
C PRO A 154 -7.94 18.27 -9.43
N ALA A 155 -7.85 17.56 -8.30
CA ALA A 155 -8.85 16.59 -7.88
C ALA A 155 -10.27 17.18 -7.73
N GLU A 156 -10.33 18.45 -7.32
CA GLU A 156 -11.62 19.16 -7.14
C GLU A 156 -12.44 19.29 -8.44
N ILE A 157 -11.77 19.37 -9.59
CA ILE A 157 -12.40 19.55 -10.90
C ILE A 157 -12.24 18.36 -11.84
N GLU A 158 -11.63 17.28 -11.38
CA GLU A 158 -11.20 16.16 -12.22
C GLU A 158 -12.31 15.63 -13.13
N LYS A 159 -13.50 15.34 -12.59
CA LYS A 159 -14.62 14.75 -13.34
C LYS A 159 -15.12 15.65 -14.46
N LYS A 160 -15.22 16.96 -14.19
CA LYS A 160 -15.66 17.94 -15.21
C LYS A 160 -14.58 18.14 -16.26
N LYS A 161 -13.32 18.19 -15.83
CA LYS A 161 -12.19 18.44 -16.71
C LYS A 161 -11.93 17.27 -17.64
N ILE A 162 -11.90 16.05 -17.13
CA ILE A 162 -11.70 14.84 -17.95
C ILE A 162 -12.84 14.65 -18.97
N ALA A 163 -14.09 14.90 -18.57
CA ALA A 163 -15.22 14.85 -19.49
C ALA A 163 -15.08 15.88 -20.62
N SER A 164 -14.65 17.11 -20.30
CA SER A 164 -14.39 18.15 -21.30
C SER A 164 -13.24 17.77 -22.25
N VAL A 165 -12.16 17.19 -21.72
CA VAL A 165 -11.03 16.71 -22.52
C VAL A 165 -11.48 15.62 -23.49
N ASN A 166 -12.19 14.61 -23.00
CA ASN A 166 -12.68 13.51 -23.83
C ASN A 166 -13.55 14.04 -24.99
N LYS A 167 -14.47 14.97 -24.69
CA LYS A 167 -15.30 15.61 -25.70
C LYS A 167 -14.46 16.34 -26.74
N THR A 168 -13.49 17.15 -26.31
CA THR A 168 -12.61 17.92 -27.21
C THR A 168 -11.79 17.00 -28.11
N LEU A 169 -11.28 15.89 -27.62
CA LEU A 169 -10.51 14.93 -28.40
C LEU A 169 -11.37 14.27 -29.49
N ILE A 170 -12.56 13.81 -29.13
CA ILE A 170 -13.50 13.17 -30.08
C ILE A 170 -13.95 14.17 -31.15
N GLU A 171 -14.36 15.40 -30.77
CA GLU A 171 -14.75 16.46 -31.70
C GLU A 171 -13.56 16.90 -32.60
N GLY A 172 -12.33 16.83 -32.09
CA GLY A 172 -11.11 17.09 -32.83
C GLY A 172 -10.67 15.93 -33.75
N GLY A 173 -11.42 14.82 -33.79
CA GLY A 173 -11.12 13.66 -34.63
C GLY A 173 -9.91 12.87 -34.14
N VAL A 174 -9.74 12.74 -32.82
CA VAL A 174 -8.80 11.83 -32.18
C VAL A 174 -9.58 10.63 -31.63
N SER A 175 -9.15 9.43 -31.97
CA SER A 175 -9.76 8.19 -31.46
C SER A 175 -9.23 7.93 -30.05
N LEU A 176 -10.12 7.83 -29.09
CA LEU A 176 -9.81 7.59 -27.69
C LEU A 176 -10.09 6.10 -27.37
N TYR A 177 -9.04 5.33 -27.08
CA TYR A 177 -9.15 3.89 -26.82
C TYR A 177 -9.42 3.59 -25.36
N THR A 178 -8.64 4.18 -24.45
CA THR A 178 -8.84 4.05 -23.00
C THR A 178 -8.67 5.38 -22.29
N VAL A 179 -9.39 5.52 -21.20
CA VAL A 179 -9.21 6.61 -20.21
C VAL A 179 -9.30 5.98 -18.84
N HIS A 180 -8.23 6.00 -18.11
CA HIS A 180 -8.25 5.54 -16.74
C HIS A 180 -7.51 6.52 -15.82
N ARG A 181 -7.99 6.61 -14.60
CA ARG A 181 -7.29 7.33 -13.54
C ARG A 181 -6.11 6.48 -13.10
N ARG A 182 -4.92 7.05 -13.08
CA ARG A 182 -3.78 6.41 -12.45
C ARG A 182 -4.09 6.26 -10.96
N GLU A 183 -3.92 5.07 -10.43
CA GLU A 183 -4.05 4.88 -8.98
C GLU A 183 -3.04 5.80 -8.27
N ASN A 184 -3.45 6.33 -7.13
CA ASN A 184 -2.55 7.12 -6.28
C ASN A 184 -1.26 6.34 -6.03
N LYS A 185 -0.15 7.05 -5.90
CA LYS A 185 1.14 6.44 -5.57
C LYS A 185 0.96 5.41 -4.46
N LYS A 186 1.47 4.21 -4.70
CA LYS A 186 1.51 3.18 -3.67
C LYS A 186 2.50 3.60 -2.58
N LEU A 187 2.36 3.01 -1.41
CA LEU A 187 3.28 3.26 -0.30
C LEU A 187 4.75 3.00 -0.70
N GLU A 188 4.98 2.04 -1.62
CA GLU A 188 6.28 1.74 -2.22
C GLU A 188 6.90 2.95 -2.93
N ASP A 189 6.10 3.68 -3.71
CA ASP A 189 6.57 4.86 -4.46
C ASP A 189 6.95 5.98 -3.51
N VAL A 190 6.14 6.20 -2.47
CA VAL A 190 6.40 7.19 -1.41
C VAL A 190 7.67 6.82 -0.64
N PHE A 191 7.87 5.54 -0.34
CA PHE A 191 9.08 5.05 0.32
C PHE A 191 10.33 5.32 -0.52
N ILE A 192 10.29 5.01 -1.82
CA ILE A 192 11.41 5.23 -2.75
C ILE A 192 11.76 6.74 -2.80
N GLU A 193 10.77 7.62 -2.85
CA GLU A 193 10.99 9.06 -2.85
C GLU A 193 11.61 9.57 -1.55
N LEU A 194 11.09 9.14 -0.40
CA LEU A 194 11.58 9.55 0.92
C LEU A 194 12.98 9.00 1.24
N THR A 195 13.33 7.83 0.69
CA THR A 195 14.65 7.22 0.86
C THR A 195 15.67 7.68 -0.17
N GLY A 196 15.25 8.57 -1.09
CA GLY A 196 16.13 9.21 -2.07
C GLY A 196 16.56 8.28 -3.19
N GLY A 197 15.68 7.84 -4.05
CA GLY A 197 15.81 7.00 -5.27
C GLY A 197 17.13 6.91 -6.04
N LYS A 198 18.28 6.91 -5.35
CA LYS A 198 19.60 6.66 -5.90
C LYS A 198 20.24 5.47 -5.17
N GLU A 199 20.33 4.36 -5.89
CA GLU A 199 21.26 3.26 -5.68
C GLU A 199 21.39 2.75 -4.23
N GLY A 200 20.48 1.92 -3.84
CA GLY A 200 20.59 1.06 -2.69
C GLY A 200 19.84 -0.23 -2.98
N GLY A 201 20.35 -1.00 -3.95
CA GLY A 201 19.92 -2.40 -4.08
C GLY A 201 20.17 -3.05 -2.73
N VAL A 202 19.09 -3.38 -2.04
CA VAL A 202 19.15 -4.25 -0.87
C VAL A 202 19.70 -5.59 -1.36
N GLN A 203 20.99 -5.82 -1.17
CA GLN A 203 21.52 -7.17 -1.21
C GLN A 203 20.95 -7.89 0.00
N ILE A 204 19.95 -8.69 -0.26
CA ILE A 204 19.40 -9.64 0.71
C ILE A 204 20.41 -10.78 0.78
N GLY A 205 21.11 -10.86 1.91
CA GLY A 205 21.90 -12.02 2.29
C GLY A 205 21.02 -13.10 2.93
#